data_9ad031ea5287f2bfd83d7311d160b6b4
#
_entry.id   9ad031ea5287f2bfd83d7311d160b6b4
#
_cell.length_a   1.000
_cell.length_b   1.000
_cell.length_c   1.000
_cell.angle_alpha   90.00
_cell.angle_beta   90.00
_cell.angle_gamma   90.00
#
_symmetry.space_group_name_H-M   'P 1'
#
loop_
_entity.id
_entity.type
_entity.pdbx_description
1 polymer ?
#
loop_
_entity_poly.entity_id
_entity_poly.type
_entity_poly.pdbx_seq_one_letter_code
_entity_poly.pdbx_strand_id
1 'polypeptide(L)'
;TLKRFSEFSNLIMDKFGKRIHSIATINEPWCVSWLSHYWGEHAPGMKSIEATAKSMHNILLAHGNAVEIARDYGHKNVGIVLNKTHVIPQSSKEEDAFAAKIYDEIHNTWFDEAIFKGKYPINLLNILRPYMPKNYSKDLKIISKKIDWIGVNYYTRTIVKKDNNEKYFGFKALKGNLPKTDMGWEIYPEGLTEVIMKLIKNYSKKTPIYITENG
;
A
#
# COMPACT_ATOMS: atom_id res chain seq x y z
N THR A 1 16.74 8.82 -4.38
CA THR A 1 15.39 9.17 -3.89
C THR A 1 15.32 9.12 -2.35
N LEU A 2 15.73 8.03 -1.67
CA LEU A 2 15.67 7.89 -0.21
C LEU A 2 16.38 9.05 0.52
N LYS A 3 17.62 9.34 0.16
CA LYS A 3 18.38 10.46 0.74
C LYS A 3 17.61 11.78 0.64
N ARG A 4 17.05 12.11 -0.52
CA ARG A 4 16.30 13.35 -0.75
C ARG A 4 15.01 13.42 0.05
N PHE A 5 14.32 12.27 0.21
CA PHE A 5 13.13 12.22 1.03
C PHE A 5 13.45 12.39 2.52
N SER A 6 14.57 11.83 2.99
CA SER A 6 15.04 12.07 4.37
C SER A 6 15.44 13.53 4.60
N GLU A 7 16.13 14.17 3.65
CA GLU A 7 16.46 15.61 3.71
C GLU A 7 15.19 16.47 3.79
N PHE A 8 14.19 16.16 2.94
CA PHE A 8 12.88 16.81 2.95
C PHE A 8 12.15 16.60 4.28
N SER A 9 12.11 15.38 4.80
CA SER A 9 11.48 15.07 6.08
C SER A 9 12.14 15.86 7.24
N ASN A 10 13.46 15.92 7.28
CA ASN A 10 14.18 16.73 8.26
C ASN A 10 13.82 18.22 8.17
N LEU A 11 13.78 18.76 6.94
CA LEU A 11 13.41 20.16 6.72
C LEU A 11 11.98 20.46 7.20
N ILE A 12 11.03 19.59 6.90
CA ILE A 12 9.63 19.75 7.35
C ILE A 12 9.55 19.70 8.87
N MET A 13 10.24 18.76 9.50
CA MET A 13 10.25 18.63 10.96
C MET A 13 10.91 19.83 11.64
N ASP A 14 12.02 20.31 11.10
CA ASP A 14 12.70 21.50 11.61
C ASP A 14 11.81 22.75 11.54
N LYS A 15 11.17 22.99 10.41
CA LYS A 15 10.38 24.21 10.17
C LYS A 15 8.97 24.17 10.77
N PHE A 16 8.33 23.02 10.75
CA PHE A 16 6.89 22.90 11.04
C PHE A 16 6.55 21.90 12.14
N GLY A 17 7.47 21.00 12.54
CA GLY A 17 7.19 19.89 13.45
C GLY A 17 6.46 20.31 14.72
N LYS A 18 6.85 21.41 15.37
CA LYS A 18 6.19 21.94 16.58
C LYS A 18 4.76 22.45 16.36
N ARG A 19 4.35 22.67 15.10
CA ARG A 19 3.04 23.21 14.71
C ARG A 19 2.11 22.12 14.15
N ILE A 20 2.66 20.95 13.88
CA ILE A 20 1.91 19.82 13.29
C ILE A 20 1.43 18.91 14.42
N HIS A 21 0.14 18.62 14.45
CA HIS A 21 -0.44 17.70 15.43
C HIS A 21 -0.20 16.24 15.05
N SER A 22 -0.36 15.90 13.78
CA SER A 22 -0.28 14.53 13.27
C SER A 22 0.38 14.51 11.89
N ILE A 23 1.19 13.50 11.63
CA ILE A 23 1.97 13.37 10.39
C ILE A 23 1.65 12.06 9.71
N ALA A 24 1.21 12.11 8.46
CA ALA A 24 1.27 11.00 7.54
C ALA A 24 2.60 11.05 6.77
N THR A 25 3.43 10.04 6.92
CA THR A 25 4.74 9.99 6.25
C THR A 25 4.63 9.88 4.74
N ILE A 26 3.72 9.02 4.29
CA ILE A 26 3.41 8.74 2.88
C ILE A 26 1.90 8.63 2.74
N ASN A 27 1.36 9.17 1.65
CA ASN A 27 0.02 8.89 1.18
C ASN A 27 0.09 7.93 -0.01
N GLU A 28 -0.69 6.86 0.04
CA GLU A 28 -0.94 5.91 -1.04
C GLU A 28 0.32 5.36 -1.74
N PRO A 29 1.17 4.62 -1.03
CA PRO A 29 2.40 4.06 -1.61
C PRO A 29 2.13 3.12 -2.79
N TRP A 30 0.94 2.50 -2.85
CA TRP A 30 0.52 1.69 -3.99
C TRP A 30 0.38 2.54 -5.25
N CYS A 31 -0.28 3.70 -5.19
CA CYS A 31 -0.41 4.60 -6.34
C CYS A 31 0.95 5.03 -6.88
N VAL A 32 1.87 5.42 -6.00
CA VAL A 32 3.24 5.79 -6.38
C VAL A 32 3.97 4.62 -7.07
N SER A 33 3.73 3.40 -6.64
CA SER A 33 4.44 2.23 -7.17
C SER A 33 3.77 1.69 -8.43
N TRP A 34 2.48 1.35 -8.35
CA TRP A 34 1.78 0.63 -9.43
C TRP A 34 1.34 1.53 -10.56
N LEU A 35 0.67 2.66 -10.26
CA LEU A 35 0.19 3.58 -11.29
C LEU A 35 1.35 4.23 -12.04
N SER A 36 2.45 4.53 -11.33
CA SER A 36 3.59 5.25 -11.92
C SER A 36 4.61 4.33 -12.61
N HIS A 37 4.78 3.08 -12.13
CA HIS A 37 5.90 2.24 -12.57
C HIS A 37 5.49 0.92 -13.22
N TYR A 38 4.26 0.42 -12.98
CA TYR A 38 3.76 -0.79 -13.64
C TYR A 38 2.80 -0.48 -14.79
N TRP A 39 1.74 0.27 -14.52
CA TRP A 39 0.75 0.64 -15.54
C TRP A 39 1.14 1.87 -16.34
N GLY A 40 1.95 2.76 -15.79
CA GLY A 40 2.40 3.97 -16.46
C GLY A 40 1.31 5.03 -16.63
N GLU A 41 0.29 5.00 -15.78
CA GLU A 41 -0.82 5.96 -15.79
C GLU A 41 -0.45 7.28 -15.13
N HIS A 42 0.41 7.23 -14.10
CA HIS A 42 0.95 8.40 -13.43
C HIS A 42 2.42 8.64 -13.82
N ALA A 43 2.91 9.88 -13.63
CA ALA A 43 4.32 10.19 -13.82
C ALA A 43 5.20 9.30 -12.91
N PRO A 44 6.33 8.77 -13.40
CA PRO A 44 7.02 9.06 -14.65
C PRO A 44 6.54 8.22 -15.87
N GLY A 45 5.44 7.48 -15.77
CA GLY A 45 4.87 6.74 -16.91
C GLY A 45 5.63 5.47 -17.28
N MET A 46 6.32 4.85 -16.32
CA MET A 46 7.10 3.63 -16.56
C MET A 46 6.19 2.40 -16.64
N LYS A 47 6.66 1.38 -17.40
CA LYS A 47 6.02 0.05 -17.50
C LYS A 47 7.06 -1.02 -17.26
N SER A 48 7.47 -1.19 -16.00
CA SER A 48 8.58 -2.07 -15.62
C SER A 48 8.32 -2.74 -14.28
N ILE A 49 8.27 -4.08 -14.27
CA ILE A 49 8.14 -4.86 -13.04
C ILE A 49 9.31 -4.62 -12.07
N GLU A 50 10.52 -4.45 -12.60
CA GLU A 50 11.71 -4.15 -11.79
C GLU A 50 11.60 -2.78 -11.10
N ALA A 51 11.19 -1.74 -11.85
CA ALA A 51 10.97 -0.42 -11.29
C ALA A 51 9.85 -0.44 -10.25
N THR A 52 8.78 -1.20 -10.49
CA THR A 52 7.65 -1.39 -9.55
C THR A 52 8.11 -2.05 -8.26
N ALA A 53 8.80 -3.19 -8.33
CA ALA A 53 9.30 -3.89 -7.15
C ALA A 53 10.22 -2.99 -6.29
N LYS A 54 11.14 -2.29 -6.95
CA LYS A 54 12.04 -1.33 -6.29
C LYS A 54 11.27 -0.14 -5.70
N SER A 55 10.26 0.38 -6.39
CA SER A 55 9.42 1.47 -5.91
C SER A 55 8.60 1.06 -4.70
N MET A 56 7.92 -0.11 -4.74
CA MET A 56 7.16 -0.66 -3.62
C MET A 56 8.00 -0.79 -2.35
N HIS A 57 9.25 -1.26 -2.50
CA HIS A 57 10.16 -1.40 -1.37
C HIS A 57 10.68 -0.04 -0.88
N ASN A 58 11.20 0.77 -1.79
CA ASN A 58 11.87 2.03 -1.43
C ASN A 58 10.92 3.08 -0.84
N ILE A 59 9.64 3.09 -1.25
CA ILE A 59 8.66 4.00 -0.65
C ILE A 59 8.34 3.62 0.80
N LEU A 60 8.29 2.32 1.10
CA LEU A 60 8.14 1.85 2.47
C LEU A 60 9.41 2.10 3.31
N LEU A 61 10.59 1.95 2.73
CA LEU A 61 11.84 2.32 3.42
C LEU A 61 11.90 3.82 3.68
N ALA A 62 11.43 4.65 2.75
CA ALA A 62 11.28 6.10 2.95
C ALA A 62 10.30 6.41 4.10
N HIS A 63 9.17 5.68 4.18
CA HIS A 63 8.25 5.75 5.31
C HIS A 63 8.97 5.49 6.65
N GLY A 64 9.67 4.36 6.76
CA GLY A 64 10.37 3.99 8.00
C GLY A 64 11.42 5.02 8.43
N ASN A 65 12.19 5.57 7.47
CA ASN A 65 13.13 6.66 7.72
C ASN A 65 12.41 7.94 8.20
N ALA A 66 11.29 8.29 7.61
CA ALA A 66 10.51 9.47 8.02
C ALA A 66 9.90 9.30 9.41
N VAL A 67 9.47 8.08 9.79
CA VAL A 67 9.05 7.78 11.17
C VAL A 67 10.20 8.04 12.15
N GLU A 68 11.41 7.56 11.86
CA GLU A 68 12.59 7.76 12.71
C GLU A 68 12.91 9.24 12.86
N ILE A 69 12.99 9.98 11.76
CA ILE A 69 13.22 11.43 11.76
C ILE A 69 12.16 12.14 12.61
N ALA A 70 10.87 11.85 12.42
CA ALA A 70 9.82 12.47 13.21
C ALA A 70 9.99 12.19 14.72
N ARG A 71 10.41 10.97 15.09
CA ARG A 71 10.71 10.60 16.49
C ARG A 71 11.91 11.38 17.07
N ASP A 72 12.96 11.58 16.28
CA ASP A 72 14.14 12.37 16.69
C ASP A 72 13.77 13.81 17.01
N TYR A 73 12.75 14.36 16.34
CA TYR A 73 12.16 15.67 16.66
C TYR A 73 11.12 15.62 17.80
N GLY A 74 10.93 14.47 18.44
CA GLY A 74 10.00 14.29 19.57
C GLY A 74 8.53 14.08 19.18
N HIS A 75 8.21 13.88 17.90
CA HIS A 75 6.84 13.70 17.44
C HIS A 75 6.26 12.35 17.89
N LYS A 76 5.04 12.37 18.47
CA LYS A 76 4.37 11.18 19.04
C LYS A 76 3.10 10.78 18.29
N ASN A 77 2.80 11.41 17.15
CA ASN A 77 1.59 11.16 16.38
C ASN A 77 1.93 11.02 14.90
N VAL A 78 2.54 9.87 14.56
CA VAL A 78 3.06 9.58 13.22
C VAL A 78 2.37 8.34 12.66
N GLY A 79 1.87 8.44 11.43
CA GLY A 79 1.18 7.37 10.73
C GLY A 79 1.56 7.29 9.26
N ILE A 80 0.80 6.48 8.55
CA ILE A 80 0.85 6.33 7.09
C ILE A 80 -0.59 6.21 6.57
N VAL A 81 -0.85 6.67 5.36
CA VAL A 81 -2.14 6.54 4.70
C VAL A 81 -2.04 5.52 3.56
N LEU A 82 -2.88 4.50 3.60
CA LEU A 82 -2.93 3.43 2.60
C LEU A 82 -4.25 3.47 1.85
N ASN A 83 -4.20 3.51 0.53
CA ASN A 83 -5.37 3.22 -0.28
C ASN A 83 -5.68 1.73 -0.23
N LYS A 84 -6.94 1.40 0.01
CA LYS A 84 -7.43 0.03 0.16
C LYS A 84 -8.55 -0.24 -0.84
N THR A 85 -8.62 -1.48 -1.29
CA THR A 85 -9.75 -1.98 -2.06
C THR A 85 -10.24 -3.31 -1.49
N HIS A 86 -11.54 -3.54 -1.50
CA HIS A 86 -12.09 -4.85 -1.20
C HIS A 86 -11.99 -5.75 -2.42
N VAL A 87 -11.16 -6.78 -2.34
CA VAL A 87 -10.89 -7.68 -3.47
C VAL A 87 -11.81 -8.88 -3.42
N ILE A 88 -12.52 -9.14 -4.51
CA ILE A 88 -13.48 -10.24 -4.65
C ILE A 88 -13.09 -11.10 -5.84
N PRO A 89 -13.02 -12.45 -5.70
CA PRO A 89 -12.89 -13.34 -6.86
C PRO A 89 -14.17 -13.30 -7.70
N GLN A 90 -14.03 -13.42 -9.03
CA GLN A 90 -15.18 -13.45 -9.94
C GLN A 90 -16.09 -14.66 -9.71
N SER A 91 -15.52 -15.78 -9.31
CA SER A 91 -16.24 -17.04 -9.05
C SER A 91 -15.66 -17.78 -7.86
N SER A 92 -16.33 -18.86 -7.43
CA SER A 92 -15.86 -19.75 -6.37
C SER A 92 -14.75 -20.72 -6.81
N LYS A 93 -14.25 -20.64 -8.04
CA LYS A 93 -13.14 -21.47 -8.53
C LYS A 93 -11.85 -21.12 -7.80
N GLU A 94 -11.05 -22.13 -7.46
CA GLU A 94 -9.75 -21.95 -6.78
C GLU A 94 -8.81 -21.01 -7.55
N GLU A 95 -8.82 -21.10 -8.88
CA GLU A 95 -7.98 -20.24 -9.73
C GLU A 95 -8.33 -18.75 -9.61
N ASP A 96 -9.64 -18.41 -9.54
CA ASP A 96 -10.09 -17.02 -9.35
C ASP A 96 -9.81 -16.55 -7.92
N ALA A 97 -10.00 -17.42 -6.93
CA ALA A 97 -9.67 -17.13 -5.55
C ALA A 97 -8.16 -16.85 -5.37
N PHE A 98 -7.29 -17.63 -6.02
CA PHE A 98 -5.86 -17.41 -6.00
C PHE A 98 -5.47 -16.12 -6.74
N ALA A 99 -6.06 -15.83 -7.89
CA ALA A 99 -5.85 -14.58 -8.62
C ALA A 99 -6.26 -13.36 -7.78
N ALA A 100 -7.41 -13.43 -7.10
CA ALA A 100 -7.86 -12.39 -6.18
C ALA A 100 -6.90 -12.23 -4.99
N LYS A 101 -6.35 -13.32 -4.46
CA LYS A 101 -5.33 -13.28 -3.40
C LYS A 101 -4.06 -12.56 -3.87
N ILE A 102 -3.55 -12.84 -5.07
CA ILE A 102 -2.38 -12.15 -5.62
C ILE A 102 -2.67 -10.64 -5.75
N TYR A 103 -3.85 -10.28 -6.27
CA TYR A 103 -4.23 -8.87 -6.37
C TYR A 103 -4.34 -8.20 -4.99
N ASP A 104 -4.92 -8.87 -3.99
CA ASP A 104 -4.98 -8.38 -2.62
C ASP A 104 -3.58 -8.22 -2.00
N GLU A 105 -2.66 -9.16 -2.27
CA GLU A 105 -1.27 -9.04 -1.85
C GLU A 105 -0.59 -7.80 -2.49
N ILE A 106 -0.88 -7.51 -3.75
CA ILE A 106 -0.38 -6.34 -4.47
C ILE A 106 -0.92 -5.04 -3.88
N HIS A 107 -2.23 -4.95 -3.68
CA HIS A 107 -2.89 -3.70 -3.35
C HIS A 107 -2.91 -3.41 -1.84
N ASN A 108 -3.14 -4.45 -1.03
CA ASN A 108 -3.36 -4.32 0.40
C ASN A 108 -2.23 -4.92 1.24
N THR A 109 -2.06 -6.25 1.13
CA THR A 109 -1.34 -7.06 2.12
C THR A 109 0.17 -6.77 2.11
N TRP A 110 0.77 -6.41 0.97
CA TRP A 110 2.19 -6.03 0.87
C TRP A 110 2.55 -4.91 1.84
N PHE A 111 1.75 -3.87 1.85
CA PHE A 111 1.97 -2.70 2.70
C PHE A 111 1.65 -3.01 4.17
N ASP A 112 0.54 -3.71 4.43
CA ASP A 112 0.15 -4.09 5.79
C ASP A 112 1.20 -4.99 6.46
N GLU A 113 1.62 -6.07 5.81
CA GLU A 113 2.59 -6.99 6.39
C GLU A 113 3.97 -6.36 6.57
N ALA A 114 4.39 -5.49 5.65
CA ALA A 114 5.66 -4.79 5.78
C ALA A 114 5.66 -3.85 7.00
N ILE A 115 4.60 -3.06 7.17
CA ILE A 115 4.49 -2.07 8.24
C ILE A 115 4.28 -2.73 9.60
N PHE A 116 3.34 -3.67 9.70
CA PHE A 116 2.94 -4.24 10.98
C PHE A 116 3.71 -5.49 11.41
N LYS A 117 4.27 -6.25 10.47
CA LYS A 117 4.93 -7.53 10.73
C LYS A 117 6.39 -7.60 10.27
N GLY A 118 6.91 -6.56 9.60
CA GLY A 118 8.27 -6.55 9.09
C GLY A 118 8.56 -7.69 8.10
N LYS A 119 7.59 -8.07 7.27
CA LYS A 119 7.74 -9.11 6.25
C LYS A 119 6.89 -8.79 5.02
N TYR A 120 7.15 -9.46 3.92
CA TYR A 120 6.33 -9.41 2.71
C TYR A 120 5.49 -10.69 2.54
N PRO A 121 4.29 -10.60 1.91
CA PRO A 121 3.46 -11.76 1.60
C PRO A 121 4.18 -12.67 0.62
N ILE A 122 4.19 -13.97 0.92
CA ILE A 122 5.10 -14.92 0.26
C ILE A 122 4.79 -15.14 -1.22
N ASN A 123 3.51 -15.12 -1.62
CA ASN A 123 3.17 -15.41 -3.01
C ASN A 123 3.67 -14.27 -3.92
N LEU A 124 3.36 -13.03 -3.57
CA LEU A 124 3.83 -11.87 -4.33
C LEU A 124 5.35 -11.72 -4.23
N LEU A 125 5.95 -11.96 -3.05
CA LEU A 125 7.39 -11.89 -2.89
C LEU A 125 8.11 -12.90 -3.81
N ASN A 126 7.59 -14.09 -4.00
CA ASN A 126 8.19 -15.08 -4.90
C ASN A 126 8.22 -14.59 -6.35
N ILE A 127 7.18 -13.88 -6.78
CA ILE A 127 7.12 -13.26 -8.12
C ILE A 127 8.13 -12.09 -8.24
N LEU A 128 8.16 -11.23 -7.22
CA LEU A 128 8.97 -10.00 -7.25
C LEU A 128 10.42 -10.19 -6.82
N ARG A 129 10.78 -11.31 -6.19
CA ARG A 129 12.11 -11.56 -5.62
C ARG A 129 13.27 -11.29 -6.59
N PRO A 130 13.22 -11.68 -7.88
CA PRO A 130 14.30 -11.39 -8.82
C PRO A 130 14.56 -9.89 -9.03
N TYR A 131 13.58 -9.05 -8.71
CA TYR A 131 13.60 -7.60 -8.96
C TYR A 131 13.80 -6.77 -7.69
N MET A 132 13.79 -7.44 -6.51
CA MET A 132 13.95 -6.75 -5.23
C MET A 132 15.36 -6.21 -5.01
N PRO A 133 15.52 -5.10 -4.26
CA PRO A 133 16.84 -4.65 -3.82
C PRO A 133 17.56 -5.73 -3.01
N LYS A 134 18.87 -5.86 -3.16
CA LYS A 134 19.68 -6.91 -2.50
C LYS A 134 19.51 -7.00 -0.98
N ASN A 135 19.28 -5.86 -0.32
CA ASN A 135 19.19 -5.77 1.14
C ASN A 135 17.74 -5.68 1.65
N TYR A 136 16.72 -5.94 0.81
CA TYR A 136 15.32 -5.72 1.17
C TYR A 136 14.91 -6.35 2.51
N SER A 137 15.46 -7.52 2.85
CA SER A 137 15.12 -8.22 4.09
C SER A 137 15.65 -7.51 5.35
N LYS A 138 16.80 -6.84 5.26
CA LYS A 138 17.38 -6.05 6.36
C LYS A 138 16.61 -4.75 6.56
N ASP A 139 16.12 -4.16 5.48
CA ASP A 139 15.39 -2.90 5.48
C ASP A 139 14.01 -3.02 6.13
N LEU A 140 13.44 -4.23 6.20
CA LEU A 140 12.14 -4.49 6.83
C LEU A 140 12.10 -4.07 8.31
N LYS A 141 13.22 -4.11 9.02
CA LYS A 141 13.34 -3.60 10.39
C LYS A 141 13.12 -2.08 10.48
N ILE A 142 13.53 -1.35 9.44
CA ILE A 142 13.32 0.10 9.34
C ILE A 142 11.87 0.36 8.93
N ILE A 143 11.37 -0.36 7.93
CA ILE A 143 10.01 -0.25 7.41
C ILE A 143 8.96 -0.46 8.52
N SER A 144 9.17 -1.45 9.39
CA SER A 144 8.23 -1.83 10.46
C SER A 144 8.40 -1.02 11.75
N LYS A 145 8.98 0.18 11.69
CA LYS A 145 9.01 1.10 12.83
C LYS A 145 7.59 1.41 13.30
N LYS A 146 7.39 1.39 14.63
CA LYS A 146 6.08 1.58 15.23
C LYS A 146 5.45 2.91 14.81
N ILE A 147 4.25 2.83 14.29
CA ILE A 147 3.37 3.95 13.99
C ILE A 147 2.31 4.14 15.09
N ASP A 148 1.71 5.32 15.19
CA ASP A 148 0.69 5.63 16.19
C ASP A 148 -0.73 5.51 15.63
N TRP A 149 -0.90 5.62 14.33
CA TRP A 149 -2.17 5.49 13.63
C TRP A 149 -1.97 5.04 12.18
N ILE A 150 -3.04 4.56 11.56
CA ILE A 150 -3.08 4.24 10.14
C ILE A 150 -4.29 4.92 9.49
N GLY A 151 -4.06 5.58 8.37
CA GLY A 151 -5.10 6.13 7.51
C GLY A 151 -5.53 5.11 6.45
N VAL A 152 -6.80 5.12 6.15
CA VAL A 152 -7.41 4.30 5.11
C VAL A 152 -8.15 5.21 4.13
N ASN A 153 -7.73 5.17 2.87
CA ASN A 153 -8.47 5.71 1.74
C ASN A 153 -9.22 4.56 1.08
N TYR A 154 -10.54 4.66 0.96
CA TYR A 154 -11.36 3.63 0.34
C TYR A 154 -12.38 4.24 -0.62
N TYR A 155 -12.45 3.73 -1.83
CA TYR A 155 -13.34 4.24 -2.87
C TYR A 155 -14.24 3.16 -3.48
N THR A 156 -13.71 1.93 -3.65
CA THR A 156 -14.40 0.90 -4.41
C THR A 156 -13.89 -0.49 -4.10
N ARG A 157 -14.56 -1.51 -4.66
CA ARG A 157 -14.08 -2.89 -4.71
C ARG A 157 -13.36 -3.19 -6.01
N THR A 158 -12.65 -4.32 -6.06
CA THR A 158 -12.06 -4.88 -7.27
C THR A 158 -12.47 -6.33 -7.45
N ILE A 159 -13.10 -6.65 -8.58
CA ILE A 159 -13.45 -8.02 -8.96
C ILE A 159 -12.31 -8.58 -9.79
N VAL A 160 -11.80 -9.75 -9.43
CA VAL A 160 -10.61 -10.34 -10.05
C VAL A 160 -10.89 -11.74 -10.55
N LYS A 161 -10.40 -12.04 -11.74
CA LYS A 161 -10.39 -13.41 -12.28
C LYS A 161 -9.00 -13.83 -12.70
N LYS A 162 -8.81 -15.15 -12.84
CA LYS A 162 -7.62 -15.74 -13.48
C LYS A 162 -7.51 -15.26 -14.92
N ASP A 163 -6.30 -14.88 -15.33
CA ASP A 163 -5.95 -14.58 -16.72
C ASP A 163 -4.58 -15.19 -17.06
N ASN A 164 -4.59 -16.19 -17.92
CA ASN A 164 -3.36 -16.88 -18.36
C ASN A 164 -2.51 -16.05 -19.34
N ASN A 165 -3.07 -14.97 -19.90
CA ASN A 165 -2.37 -14.08 -20.81
C ASN A 165 -1.61 -12.97 -20.07
N GLU A 166 -1.89 -12.78 -18.77
CA GLU A 166 -1.15 -11.82 -17.97
C GLU A 166 0.21 -12.42 -17.58
N LYS A 167 1.28 -11.67 -17.89
CA LYS A 167 2.65 -12.19 -17.93
C LYS A 167 3.23 -12.58 -16.57
N TYR A 168 2.88 -11.85 -15.51
CA TYR A 168 3.57 -11.96 -14.22
C TYR A 168 2.68 -12.48 -13.09
N PHE A 169 1.45 -11.98 -13.01
CA PHE A 169 0.59 -12.17 -11.84
C PHE A 169 -0.61 -13.05 -12.11
N GLY A 170 -0.91 -13.32 -13.39
CA GLY A 170 -1.94 -14.26 -13.82
C GLY A 170 -3.38 -13.84 -13.46
N PHE A 171 -3.66 -12.53 -13.41
CA PHE A 171 -5.00 -12.04 -13.13
C PHE A 171 -5.46 -10.93 -14.08
N LYS A 172 -6.77 -10.69 -14.10
CA LYS A 172 -7.42 -9.55 -14.73
C LYS A 172 -8.45 -8.96 -13.78
N ALA A 173 -8.38 -7.65 -13.56
CA ALA A 173 -9.44 -6.90 -12.90
C ALA A 173 -10.61 -6.67 -13.86
N LEU A 174 -11.83 -6.81 -13.37
CA LEU A 174 -13.07 -6.71 -14.14
C LEU A 174 -13.86 -5.48 -13.71
N LYS A 175 -14.62 -4.94 -14.65
CA LYS A 175 -15.66 -3.93 -14.35
C LYS A 175 -16.86 -4.66 -13.73
N GLY A 176 -17.34 -4.17 -12.61
CA GLY A 176 -18.56 -4.67 -12.00
C GLY A 176 -19.82 -3.98 -12.56
N ASN A 177 -21.00 -4.39 -12.05
CA ASN A 177 -22.33 -3.98 -12.52
C ASN A 177 -23.09 -3.10 -11.53
N LEU A 178 -22.48 -2.67 -10.42
CA LEU A 178 -23.09 -1.75 -9.47
C LEU A 178 -23.10 -0.32 -10.02
N PRO A 179 -23.92 0.59 -9.45
CA PRO A 179 -23.84 2.04 -9.73
C PRO A 179 -22.39 2.52 -9.57
N LYS A 180 -22.05 3.56 -10.35
CA LYS A 180 -20.67 4.05 -10.41
C LYS A 180 -20.62 5.54 -10.11
N THR A 181 -19.48 5.97 -9.56
CA THR A 181 -19.10 7.37 -9.45
C THR A 181 -18.75 7.94 -10.82
N ASP A 182 -18.54 9.25 -10.90
CA ASP A 182 -18.06 9.92 -12.12
C ASP A 182 -16.69 9.42 -12.59
N MET A 183 -15.89 8.86 -11.66
CA MET A 183 -14.61 8.20 -11.97
C MET A 183 -14.79 6.78 -12.56
N GLY A 184 -16.03 6.30 -12.68
CA GLY A 184 -16.34 4.95 -13.16
C GLY A 184 -16.10 3.85 -12.13
N TRP A 185 -15.87 4.17 -10.86
CA TRP A 185 -15.70 3.22 -9.76
C TRP A 185 -17.05 2.78 -9.22
N GLU A 186 -17.18 1.50 -8.88
CA GLU A 186 -18.40 1.01 -8.27
C GLU A 186 -18.62 1.57 -6.88
N ILE A 187 -19.85 1.99 -6.59
CA ILE A 187 -20.29 2.39 -5.25
C ILE A 187 -20.52 1.11 -4.45
N TYR A 188 -19.62 0.82 -3.50
CA TYR A 188 -19.63 -0.41 -2.71
C TYR A 188 -19.25 -0.14 -1.24
N PRO A 189 -20.14 0.44 -0.44
CA PRO A 189 -19.83 0.86 0.95
C PRO A 189 -19.53 -0.30 1.90
N GLU A 190 -20.09 -1.50 1.65
CA GLU A 190 -19.83 -2.70 2.46
C GLU A 190 -18.35 -3.08 2.45
N GLY A 191 -17.65 -2.79 1.34
CA GLY A 191 -16.23 -3.06 1.20
C GLY A 191 -15.35 -2.27 2.17
N LEU A 192 -15.76 -1.08 2.59
CA LEU A 192 -15.06 -0.33 3.63
C LEU A 192 -15.08 -1.10 4.95
N THR A 193 -16.25 -1.63 5.35
CA THR A 193 -16.37 -2.46 6.55
C THR A 193 -15.46 -3.68 6.48
N GLU A 194 -15.48 -4.41 5.36
CA GLU A 194 -14.65 -5.61 5.17
C GLU A 194 -13.16 -5.29 5.26
N VAL A 195 -12.72 -4.21 4.62
CA VAL A 195 -11.31 -3.76 4.66
C VAL A 195 -10.89 -3.41 6.10
N ILE A 196 -11.70 -2.65 6.82
CA ILE A 196 -11.42 -2.24 8.20
C ILE A 196 -11.39 -3.45 9.13
N MET A 197 -12.37 -4.36 9.03
CA MET A 197 -12.41 -5.56 9.86
C MET A 197 -11.22 -6.48 9.59
N LYS A 198 -10.80 -6.64 8.34
CA LYS A 198 -9.59 -7.38 7.95
C LYS A 198 -8.34 -6.75 8.55
N LEU A 199 -8.23 -5.42 8.51
CA LEU A 199 -7.11 -4.66 9.06
C LEU A 199 -7.02 -4.83 10.58
N ILE A 200 -8.13 -4.65 11.30
CA ILE A 200 -8.21 -4.84 12.75
C ILE A 200 -7.83 -6.27 13.15
N LYS A 201 -8.44 -7.26 12.51
CA LYS A 201 -8.23 -8.67 12.83
C LYS A 201 -6.77 -9.10 12.68
N ASN A 202 -6.10 -8.64 11.63
CA ASN A 202 -4.79 -9.20 11.23
C ASN A 202 -3.60 -8.34 11.67
N TYR A 203 -3.78 -7.02 11.85
CA TYR A 203 -2.67 -6.08 11.98
C TYR A 203 -2.86 -5.03 13.09
N SER A 204 -3.99 -4.34 13.11
CA SER A 204 -4.18 -3.08 13.83
C SER A 204 -4.97 -3.22 15.13
N LYS A 205 -4.72 -4.27 15.95
CA LYS A 205 -5.52 -4.53 17.18
C LYS A 205 -5.57 -3.36 18.17
N LYS A 206 -4.54 -2.52 18.20
CA LYS A 206 -4.40 -1.39 19.15
C LYS A 206 -4.04 -0.08 18.47
N THR A 207 -3.78 -0.09 17.17
CA THR A 207 -3.41 1.11 16.41
C THR A 207 -4.70 1.78 15.91
N PRO A 208 -4.98 3.04 16.26
CA PRO A 208 -6.11 3.78 15.74
C PRO A 208 -6.16 3.78 14.21
N ILE A 209 -7.37 3.68 13.67
CA ILE A 209 -7.63 3.75 12.22
C ILE A 209 -8.42 5.03 11.96
N TYR A 210 -7.94 5.82 11.01
CA TYR A 210 -8.66 6.97 10.48
C TYR A 210 -9.12 6.68 9.05
N ILE A 211 -10.37 6.98 8.74
CA ILE A 211 -10.81 7.05 7.35
C ILE A 211 -10.38 8.42 6.84
N THR A 212 -9.32 8.43 6.03
CA THR A 212 -8.68 9.66 5.57
C THR A 212 -9.25 10.16 4.26
N GLU A 213 -9.74 9.25 3.42
CA GLU A 213 -10.46 9.57 2.19
C GLU A 213 -11.55 8.53 1.93
N ASN A 214 -12.69 9.00 1.41
CA ASN A 214 -13.80 8.19 0.95
C ASN A 214 -14.57 8.93 -0.15
N GLY A 215 -15.08 8.22 -1.15
CA GLY A 215 -15.84 8.78 -2.25
C GLY A 215 -16.96 7.90 -2.75
#